data_1c315a9edd5e1b92adc1df4676dc1c4e
#
_entry.id   1c315a9edd5e1b92adc1df4676dc1c4e
#
_cell.length_a   1.000
_cell.length_b   1.000
_cell.length_c   1.000
_cell.angle_alpha   90.00
_cell.angle_beta   90.00
_cell.angle_gamma   90.00
#
_symmetry.space_group_name_H-M   'P 1'
#
loop_
_entity.id
_entity.type
_entity.pdbx_description
1 polymer ?
#
loop_
_entity_poly.entity_id
_entity_poly.type
_entity_poly.pdbx_seq_one_letter_code
_entity_poly.pdbx_strand_id
1 'polypeptide(L)'
;MNVVIVADDGYIQHAGVMLTSLFETNKGCRIRVFLLTNGISDDNQRRLECLCKAYGNSIEICQPDSQLSQYCDIDKLNSSNWSKMIYYKLFMPHILPLEVERCLFLDVDMVVVDNLNELYNIPLNPNAIIAAVEDVISCLPRKD
;
A
#
# COMPACT_ATOMS: atom_id res chain seq x y z
N MET A 1 12.18 3.86 5.02
CA MET A 1 11.25 2.73 4.80
C MET A 1 10.31 3.12 3.66
N ASN A 2 10.08 2.22 2.68
CA ASN A 2 9.11 2.42 1.62
C ASN A 2 7.83 1.65 1.98
N VAL A 3 6.69 2.31 1.92
CA VAL A 3 5.37 1.74 2.22
C VAL A 3 4.46 1.95 1.03
N VAL A 4 3.77 0.90 0.60
CA VAL A 4 2.80 0.94 -0.50
C VAL A 4 1.42 0.71 0.06
N ILE A 5 0.48 1.52 -0.34
CA ILE A 5 -0.94 1.42 -0.01
C ILE A 5 -1.78 1.51 -1.27
N VAL A 6 -2.98 0.96 -1.24
CA VAL A 6 -3.97 1.06 -2.32
C VAL A 6 -5.24 1.66 -1.75
N ALA A 7 -5.71 2.76 -2.31
CA ALA A 7 -6.97 3.39 -1.91
C ALA A 7 -7.60 4.18 -3.05
N ASP A 8 -8.90 4.16 -3.15
CA ASP A 8 -9.69 5.13 -3.92
C ASP A 8 -10.05 6.36 -3.08
N ASP A 9 -10.70 7.33 -3.69
CA ASP A 9 -11.07 8.59 -3.02
C ASP A 9 -11.94 8.37 -1.76
N GLY A 10 -12.83 7.38 -1.76
CA GLY A 10 -13.69 7.04 -0.64
C GLY A 10 -12.94 6.45 0.56
N TYR A 11 -11.80 5.82 0.33
CA TYR A 11 -10.97 5.19 1.37
C TYR A 11 -9.82 6.06 1.89
N ILE A 12 -9.67 7.29 1.39
CA ILE A 12 -8.59 8.20 1.83
C ILE A 12 -8.67 8.53 3.32
N GLN A 13 -9.86 8.59 3.89
CA GLN A 13 -10.01 8.78 5.34
C GLN A 13 -9.37 7.63 6.13
N HIS A 14 -9.57 6.38 5.70
CA HIS A 14 -8.96 5.21 6.32
C HIS A 14 -7.44 5.22 6.15
N ALA A 15 -6.97 5.54 4.95
CA ALA A 15 -5.54 5.73 4.68
C ALA A 15 -4.92 6.78 5.61
N GLY A 16 -5.61 7.89 5.87
CA GLY A 16 -5.16 8.93 6.80
C GLY A 16 -5.00 8.41 8.23
N VAL A 17 -5.95 7.61 8.73
CA VAL A 17 -5.88 6.98 10.06
C VAL A 17 -4.72 5.99 10.14
N MET A 18 -4.61 5.10 9.15
CA MET A 18 -3.53 4.11 9.08
C MET A 18 -2.16 4.80 9.03
N LEU A 19 -1.97 5.78 8.14
CA LEU A 19 -0.71 6.53 8.02
C LEU A 19 -0.36 7.28 9.30
N THR A 20 -1.35 7.86 9.99
CA THR A 20 -1.12 8.51 11.29
C THR A 20 -0.59 7.50 12.30
N SER A 21 -1.22 6.34 12.43
CA SER A 21 -0.76 5.28 13.34
C SER A 21 0.65 4.78 12.98
N LEU A 22 0.93 4.62 11.68
CA LEU A 22 2.24 4.23 11.18
C LEU A 22 3.31 5.27 11.58
N PHE A 23 3.03 6.56 11.39
CA PHE A 23 4.00 7.61 11.68
C PHE A 23 4.21 7.79 13.19
N GLU A 24 3.16 7.65 13.99
CA GLU A 24 3.24 7.73 15.46
C GLU A 24 4.10 6.61 16.05
N THR A 25 3.95 5.39 15.56
CA THR A 25 4.68 4.22 16.06
C THR A 25 6.09 4.10 15.48
N ASN A 26 6.40 4.81 14.37
CA ASN A 26 7.70 4.76 13.71
C ASN A 26 8.42 6.12 13.73
N LYS A 27 8.32 6.87 14.84
CA LYS A 27 9.02 8.15 15.01
C LYS A 27 10.53 7.99 14.80
N GLY A 28 11.10 8.90 14.02
CA GLY A 28 12.53 8.87 13.68
C GLY A 28 12.87 8.05 12.44
N CYS A 29 11.94 7.28 11.89
CA CYS A 29 12.09 6.65 10.59
C CYS A 29 11.62 7.58 9.48
N ARG A 30 12.43 7.74 8.43
CA ARG A 30 11.98 8.41 7.21
C ARG A 30 11.17 7.42 6.38
N ILE A 31 9.89 7.75 6.15
CA ILE A 31 8.97 6.89 5.41
C ILE A 31 8.60 7.58 4.09
N ARG A 32 8.74 6.84 2.98
CA ARG A 32 8.23 7.21 1.66
C ARG A 32 7.01 6.34 1.38
N VAL A 33 5.86 6.98 1.25
CA VAL A 33 4.58 6.32 0.96
C VAL A 33 4.32 6.37 -0.54
N PHE A 34 3.87 5.27 -1.11
CA PHE A 34 3.36 5.18 -2.48
C PHE A 34 1.88 4.83 -2.41
N LEU A 35 1.03 5.76 -2.82
CA LEU A 35 -0.40 5.52 -2.95
C LEU A 35 -0.72 5.11 -4.38
N LEU A 36 -1.12 3.87 -4.57
CA LEU A 36 -1.65 3.37 -5.84
C LEU A 36 -3.16 3.62 -5.87
N THR A 37 -3.62 4.36 -6.85
CA THR A 37 -5.03 4.79 -6.93
C THR A 37 -5.49 4.89 -8.38
N ASN A 38 -6.79 4.77 -8.59
CA ASN A 38 -7.44 5.09 -9.87
C ASN A 38 -7.83 6.59 -9.99
N GLY A 39 -7.50 7.38 -8.98
CA GLY A 39 -7.74 8.80 -8.88
C GLY A 39 -8.28 9.19 -7.50
N ILE A 40 -7.85 10.34 -7.02
CA ILE A 40 -8.34 10.97 -5.78
C ILE A 40 -8.57 12.47 -6.04
N SER A 41 -9.44 13.08 -5.24
CA SER A 41 -9.71 14.52 -5.30
C SER A 41 -8.50 15.34 -4.84
N ASP A 42 -8.37 16.56 -5.39
CA ASP A 42 -7.30 17.50 -4.99
C ASP A 42 -7.32 17.80 -3.49
N ASP A 43 -8.49 17.79 -2.86
CA ASP A 43 -8.60 18.02 -1.42
C ASP A 43 -8.02 16.85 -0.63
N ASN A 44 -8.36 15.61 -0.99
CA ASN A 44 -7.83 14.41 -0.38
C ASN A 44 -6.31 14.27 -0.61
N GLN A 45 -5.84 14.59 -1.82
CA GLN A 45 -4.41 14.63 -2.10
C GLN A 45 -3.68 15.59 -1.16
N ARG A 46 -4.15 16.85 -1.07
CA ARG A 46 -3.56 17.86 -0.18
C ARG A 46 -3.56 17.44 1.28
N ARG A 47 -4.64 16.80 1.76
CA ARG A 47 -4.71 16.28 3.14
C ARG A 47 -3.63 15.24 3.42
N LEU A 48 -3.44 14.28 2.51
CA LEU A 48 -2.40 13.26 2.66
C LEU A 48 -0.99 13.86 2.59
N GLU A 49 -0.74 14.77 1.65
CA GLU A 49 0.54 15.48 1.54
C GLU A 49 0.87 16.28 2.81
N CYS A 50 -0.12 17.01 3.35
CA CYS A 50 0.03 17.75 4.60
C CYS A 50 0.30 16.80 5.78
N LEU A 51 -0.41 15.68 5.87
CA LEU A 51 -0.18 14.67 6.89
C LEU A 51 1.24 14.14 6.83
N CYS A 52 1.68 13.65 5.66
CA CYS A 52 3.03 13.12 5.50
C CYS A 52 4.10 14.16 5.85
N LYS A 53 3.94 15.39 5.37
CA LYS A 53 4.85 16.49 5.64
C LYS A 53 4.92 16.84 7.13
N ALA A 54 3.80 16.80 7.86
CA ALA A 54 3.77 17.10 9.30
C ALA A 54 4.64 16.13 10.12
N TYR A 55 4.81 14.90 9.64
CA TYR A 55 5.69 13.89 10.23
C TYR A 55 7.08 13.80 9.58
N GLY A 56 7.44 14.70 8.67
CA GLY A 56 8.72 14.67 7.95
C GLY A 56 8.84 13.54 6.93
N ASN A 57 7.71 12.96 6.53
CA ASN A 57 7.59 11.88 5.56
C ASN A 57 7.17 12.42 4.18
N SER A 58 7.16 11.55 3.17
CA SER A 58 6.71 11.90 1.82
C SER A 58 5.68 10.92 1.30
N ILE A 59 4.83 11.39 0.37
CA ILE A 59 3.88 10.56 -0.35
C ILE A 59 4.01 10.82 -1.84
N GLU A 60 3.91 9.77 -2.64
CA GLU A 60 3.86 9.77 -4.09
C GLU A 60 2.58 9.09 -4.54
N ILE A 61 1.81 9.77 -5.40
CA ILE A 61 0.53 9.27 -5.89
C ILE A 61 0.76 8.68 -7.27
N CYS A 62 0.49 7.38 -7.40
CA CYS A 62 0.67 6.61 -8.62
C CYS A 62 -0.69 6.21 -9.18
N GLN A 63 -0.92 6.53 -10.47
CA GLN A 63 -2.11 6.13 -11.21
C GLN A 63 -1.71 5.11 -12.30
N PRO A 64 -1.69 3.81 -11.98
CA PRO A 64 -1.05 2.79 -12.81
C PRO A 64 -1.87 2.32 -14.00
N ASP A 65 -3.15 2.68 -14.13
CA ASP A 65 -4.06 2.15 -15.15
C ASP A 65 -3.48 2.21 -16.57
N SER A 66 -2.90 3.34 -16.96
CA SER A 66 -2.30 3.52 -18.29
C SER A 66 -1.04 2.67 -18.51
N GLN A 67 -0.30 2.39 -17.46
CA GLN A 67 0.89 1.54 -17.51
C GLN A 67 0.50 0.05 -17.55
N LEU A 68 -0.54 -0.32 -16.81
CA LEU A 68 -0.98 -1.71 -16.69
C LEU A 68 -1.76 -2.20 -17.90
N SER A 69 -2.39 -1.30 -18.67
CA SER A 69 -3.11 -1.66 -19.90
C SER A 69 -2.25 -2.39 -20.94
N GLN A 70 -0.92 -2.22 -20.88
CA GLN A 70 0.01 -2.95 -21.76
C GLN A 70 0.25 -4.41 -21.33
N TYR A 71 -0.04 -4.76 -20.07
CA TYR A 71 0.17 -6.12 -19.54
C TYR A 71 -1.11 -6.94 -19.49
N CYS A 72 -2.24 -6.29 -19.25
CA CYS A 72 -3.53 -6.95 -19.17
C CYS A 72 -4.67 -5.97 -19.46
N ASP A 73 -5.82 -6.51 -19.87
CA ASP A 73 -7.07 -5.76 -19.99
C ASP A 73 -7.68 -5.61 -18.58
N ILE A 74 -7.29 -4.52 -17.90
CA ILE A 74 -7.68 -4.26 -16.50
C ILE A 74 -9.20 -4.19 -16.36
N ASP A 75 -9.91 -3.72 -17.39
CA ASP A 75 -11.37 -3.60 -17.34
C ASP A 75 -12.05 -4.98 -17.37
N LYS A 76 -11.39 -6.00 -17.92
CA LYS A 76 -11.85 -7.39 -17.84
C LYS A 76 -11.58 -8.07 -16.50
N LEU A 77 -10.70 -7.53 -15.68
CA LEU A 77 -10.43 -8.04 -14.34
C LEU A 77 -11.53 -7.66 -13.32
N ASN A 78 -12.46 -6.78 -13.70
CA ASN A 78 -13.62 -6.45 -12.88
C ASN A 78 -14.54 -7.66 -12.74
N SER A 79 -14.31 -8.48 -11.73
CA SER A 79 -15.32 -9.42 -11.24
C SER A 79 -16.34 -8.65 -10.41
N SER A 80 -17.59 -9.06 -10.47
CA SER A 80 -18.78 -8.35 -9.97
C SER A 80 -18.75 -7.83 -8.53
N ASN A 81 -17.73 -8.14 -7.73
CA ASN A 81 -17.67 -7.84 -6.30
C ASN A 81 -16.37 -7.16 -5.84
N TRP A 82 -15.37 -6.98 -6.72
CA TRP A 82 -14.06 -6.45 -6.30
C TRP A 82 -13.59 -5.34 -7.25
N SER A 83 -13.14 -4.23 -6.68
CA SER A 83 -12.50 -3.17 -7.45
C SER A 83 -11.25 -3.69 -8.17
N LYS A 84 -11.05 -3.27 -9.43
CA LYS A 84 -9.82 -3.55 -10.20
C LYS A 84 -8.53 -3.16 -9.46
N MET A 85 -8.61 -2.22 -8.54
CA MET A 85 -7.48 -1.74 -7.75
C MET A 85 -6.84 -2.83 -6.88
N ILE A 86 -7.58 -3.90 -6.53
CA ILE A 86 -7.01 -5.03 -5.78
C ILE A 86 -5.86 -5.70 -6.52
N TYR A 87 -5.83 -5.59 -7.84
CA TYR A 87 -4.77 -6.14 -8.68
C TYR A 87 -3.51 -5.27 -8.73
N TYR A 88 -3.58 -3.99 -8.34
CA TYR A 88 -2.41 -3.10 -8.37
C TYR A 88 -1.24 -3.66 -7.57
N LYS A 89 -1.50 -4.34 -6.45
CA LYS A 89 -0.46 -4.98 -5.63
C LYS A 89 0.35 -6.04 -6.39
N LEU A 90 -0.23 -6.69 -7.40
CA LEU A 90 0.48 -7.69 -8.21
C LEU A 90 1.45 -7.05 -9.21
N PHE A 91 1.25 -5.79 -9.52
CA PHE A 91 2.03 -5.04 -10.50
C PHE A 91 2.99 -4.03 -9.85
N MET A 92 3.14 -4.03 -8.53
CA MET A 92 4.05 -3.10 -7.82
C MET A 92 5.45 -3.03 -8.44
N PRO A 93 6.08 -4.14 -8.88
CA PRO A 93 7.41 -4.08 -9.51
C PRO A 93 7.45 -3.28 -10.82
N HIS A 94 6.32 -3.07 -11.47
CA HIS A 94 6.20 -2.31 -12.72
C HIS A 94 5.75 -0.85 -12.48
N ILE A 95 5.20 -0.57 -11.29
CA ILE A 95 4.63 0.74 -10.93
C ILE A 95 5.66 1.56 -10.14
N LEU A 96 6.35 0.90 -9.21
CA LEU A 96 7.29 1.57 -8.31
C LEU A 96 8.57 1.97 -9.04
N PRO A 97 9.21 3.08 -8.62
CA PRO A 97 10.52 3.46 -9.14
C PRO A 97 11.56 2.34 -8.96
N LEU A 98 12.47 2.21 -9.93
CA LEU A 98 13.48 1.13 -9.96
C LEU A 98 14.42 1.12 -8.74
N GLU A 99 14.59 2.27 -8.10
CA GLU A 99 15.40 2.38 -6.87
C GLU A 99 14.70 1.82 -5.62
N VAL A 100 13.43 1.42 -5.72
CA VAL A 100 12.67 0.82 -4.62
C VAL A 100 12.91 -0.70 -4.60
N GLU A 101 14.00 -1.10 -3.96
CA GLU A 101 14.37 -2.53 -3.85
C GLU A 101 13.50 -3.30 -2.84
N ARG A 102 12.87 -2.58 -1.89
CA ARG A 102 12.04 -3.17 -0.84
C ARG A 102 10.92 -2.22 -0.46
N CYS A 103 9.74 -2.77 -0.23
CA CYS A 103 8.61 -2.05 0.36
C CYS A 103 7.79 -2.96 1.28
N LEU A 104 7.03 -2.36 2.19
CA LEU A 104 5.92 -3.00 2.88
C LEU A 104 4.62 -2.62 2.16
N PHE A 105 3.81 -3.61 1.86
CA PHE A 105 2.42 -3.38 1.45
C PHE A 105 1.54 -3.42 2.70
N LEU A 106 0.76 -2.37 2.92
CA LEU A 106 -0.18 -2.26 4.04
C LEU A 106 -1.59 -1.95 3.50
N ASP A 107 -2.57 -2.67 4.00
CA ASP A 107 -3.97 -2.33 3.74
C ASP A 107 -4.35 -1.07 4.52
N VAL A 108 -5.26 -0.26 3.97
CA VAL A 108 -5.61 1.05 4.55
C VAL A 108 -6.63 0.98 5.68
N ASP A 109 -7.28 -0.17 5.89
CA ASP A 109 -8.27 -0.44 6.93
C ASP A 109 -7.67 -1.09 8.20
N MET A 110 -6.38 -0.85 8.43
CA MET A 110 -5.65 -1.34 9.61
C MET A 110 -5.13 -0.19 10.48
N VAL A 111 -4.65 -0.52 11.66
CA VAL A 111 -3.93 0.38 12.58
C VAL A 111 -2.58 -0.25 12.91
N VAL A 112 -1.51 0.52 12.73
CA VAL A 112 -0.16 0.12 13.10
C VAL A 112 0.03 0.39 14.60
N VAL A 113 0.29 -0.66 15.37
CA VAL A 113 0.35 -0.58 16.84
C VAL A 113 1.78 -0.60 17.39
N ASP A 114 2.78 -0.90 16.55
CA ASP A 114 4.17 -0.98 16.96
C ASP A 114 5.12 -0.56 15.83
N ASN A 115 6.40 -0.46 16.16
CA ASN A 115 7.46 -0.09 15.21
C ASN A 115 7.68 -1.21 14.18
N LEU A 116 7.65 -0.84 12.89
CA LEU A 116 7.79 -1.79 11.77
C LEU A 116 9.24 -1.95 11.29
N ASN A 117 10.22 -1.34 11.95
CA ASN A 117 11.60 -1.36 11.45
C ASN A 117 12.20 -2.78 11.44
N GLU A 118 11.88 -3.59 12.44
CA GLU A 118 12.33 -4.99 12.47
C GLU A 118 11.68 -5.79 11.33
N LEU A 119 10.37 -5.65 11.14
CA LEU A 119 9.65 -6.30 10.04
C LEU A 119 10.20 -5.86 8.67
N TYR A 120 10.43 -4.56 8.49
CA TYR A 120 10.98 -4.03 7.24
C TYR A 120 12.35 -4.60 6.90
N ASN A 121 13.18 -4.88 7.91
CA ASN A 121 14.56 -5.33 7.74
C ASN A 121 14.74 -6.85 7.86
N ILE A 122 13.67 -7.63 7.99
CA ILE A 122 13.77 -9.11 7.99
C ILE A 122 14.52 -9.56 6.73
N PRO A 123 15.59 -10.34 6.88
CA PRO A 123 16.31 -10.88 5.73
C PRO A 123 15.39 -11.86 4.98
N LEU A 124 15.15 -11.57 3.71
CA LEU A 124 14.45 -12.51 2.83
C LEU A 124 15.44 -13.55 2.30
N ASN A 125 14.95 -14.78 2.08
CA ASN A 125 15.72 -15.77 1.33
C ASN A 125 16.12 -15.15 -0.03
N PRO A 126 17.36 -15.35 -0.52
CA PRO A 126 17.81 -14.77 -1.78
C PRO A 126 16.92 -15.07 -3.00
N ASN A 127 16.15 -16.15 -2.94
CA ASN A 127 15.21 -16.54 -4.00
C ASN A 127 13.76 -16.11 -3.71
N ALA A 128 13.49 -15.48 -2.56
CA ALA A 128 12.16 -15.02 -2.20
C ALA A 128 11.97 -13.57 -2.66
N ILE A 129 10.93 -13.33 -3.44
CA ILE A 129 10.53 -12.00 -3.89
C ILE A 129 9.43 -11.39 -3.04
N ILE A 130 8.72 -12.23 -2.26
CA ILE A 130 7.61 -11.82 -1.37
C ILE A 130 7.73 -12.57 -0.06
N ALA A 131 7.44 -11.88 1.04
CA ALA A 131 7.09 -12.48 2.33
C ALA A 131 5.71 -11.99 2.72
N ALA A 132 4.88 -12.88 3.23
CA ALA A 132 3.52 -12.59 3.68
C ALA A 132 3.22 -13.32 4.98
N VAL A 133 2.28 -12.77 5.75
CA VAL A 133 1.72 -13.43 6.92
C VAL A 133 0.59 -14.35 6.46
N GLU A 134 0.52 -15.54 7.05
CA GLU A 134 -0.55 -16.48 6.77
C GLU A 134 -1.91 -15.92 7.25
N ASP A 135 -2.94 -16.01 6.41
CA ASP A 135 -4.28 -15.58 6.78
C ASP A 135 -4.89 -16.56 7.79
N VAL A 136 -5.09 -16.07 9.01
CA VAL A 136 -5.66 -16.87 10.11
C VAL A 136 -7.06 -17.39 9.80
N ILE A 137 -7.83 -16.66 8.99
CA ILE A 137 -9.20 -17.07 8.61
C ILE A 137 -9.17 -18.30 7.68
N SER A 138 -8.17 -18.40 6.82
CA SER A 138 -8.01 -19.56 5.92
C SER A 138 -7.64 -20.84 6.68
N CYS A 139 -7.09 -20.71 7.89
CA CYS A 139 -6.72 -21.83 8.77
C CYS A 139 -7.88 -22.33 9.64
N LEU A 140 -9.00 -21.60 9.71
CA LEU A 140 -10.18 -22.06 10.44
C LEU A 140 -10.94 -23.10 9.64
N PRO A 141 -11.40 -24.22 10.28
CA PRO A 141 -12.21 -25.19 9.59
C PRO A 141 -13.49 -24.52 9.07
N ARG A 142 -13.73 -24.66 7.76
CA ARG A 142 -15.00 -24.19 7.16
C ARG A 142 -16.13 -24.91 7.89
N LYS A 143 -17.04 -24.14 8.47
CA LYS A 143 -18.30 -24.71 8.94
C LYS A 143 -19.13 -25.02 7.71
N ASP A 144 -19.29 -26.30 7.43
CA ASP A 144 -20.22 -26.81 6.43
C ASP A 144 -21.68 -26.39 6.76
#